data_195dc60574c34a5693a6a6ae638dd4a8
#
_entry.id   195dc60574c34a5693a6a6ae638dd4a8
#
_cell.length_a   1.000
_cell.length_b   1.000
_cell.length_c   1.000
_cell.angle_alpha   90.00
_cell.angle_beta   90.00
_cell.angle_gamma   90.00
#
_symmetry.space_group_name_H-M   'P 1'
#
loop_
_entity.id
_entity.type
_entity.pdbx_description
1 polymer ?
#
loop_
_entity_poly.entity_id
_entity_poly.type
_entity_poly.pdbx_seq_one_letter_code
_entity_poly.pdbx_strand_id
1 'polypeptide(L)'
;RNACMRRNYRFSTMQLTLKRILSSALALFGACSVLALSLSAQIAKSSPGAMKYIGPGSCAATACHGSVKPVAESRIFQNEYSTWILKDKHARAYQALTGDVGQRMARILKLGAKAEESGKCLACHALYTTPEQRGRPFEITEGVSCENCHGPAQAWLGQHTERDSPEKHAHSLALGMADTRDVIHRTEKCLACHLGIFPDAAAKRSTQKFVDHEMIAAGHPDLFFELDSFSAVMPRHWKQPRESAPGKPAPGPDGDANWTSVRDWGVGQAVQLRAAMERLTWRVKSERPDKTEIWPEYSELSCFACHHALGPAKGSWRQEHGYSGRRPGDPAWNASRYVVFRILARQVDPAAAQELDQRLSAVAEEMSKLNPDRAAVELAATSAAPLAQRFAERLSAMSYDPAIALRAMKGIAQDADAIALADERAAEQATMAVDSLYIAYSKQSNPSNAAEVRNAINGLFQQLENPSAYHADRFATALKRIGDLF
;
A
#
# COMPACT_ATOMS: atom_id res chain seq x y z
N ARG A 1 -39.75 47.65 -78.21
CA ARG A 1 -39.46 48.43 -76.99
C ARG A 1 -40.45 48.05 -75.89
N ASN A 2 -40.40 46.88 -75.27
CA ASN A 2 -41.10 46.61 -73.95
C ASN A 2 -40.79 45.26 -73.40
N ALA A 3 -39.59 44.69 -73.68
CA ALA A 3 -39.24 43.38 -73.18
C ALA A 3 -38.04 43.37 -72.17
N CYS A 4 -37.49 44.55 -71.85
CA CYS A 4 -36.26 44.64 -71.06
C CYS A 4 -36.47 45.08 -69.58
N MET A 5 -37.68 45.47 -69.16
CA MET A 5 -37.89 45.99 -67.79
C MET A 5 -38.48 44.94 -66.77
N ARG A 6 -38.92 43.77 -67.25
CA ARG A 6 -39.53 42.75 -66.29
C ARG A 6 -38.56 41.75 -65.73
N ARG A 7 -37.30 41.71 -66.14
CA ARG A 7 -36.35 40.72 -65.68
C ARG A 7 -35.56 41.14 -64.43
N ASN A 8 -35.46 42.37 -64.13
CA ASN A 8 -34.66 42.88 -63.00
C ASN A 8 -35.39 42.90 -61.65
N TYR A 9 -36.71 42.85 -61.62
CA TYR A 9 -37.47 42.87 -60.36
C TYR A 9 -37.56 41.50 -59.70
N ARG A 10 -37.45 40.43 -60.44
CA ARG A 10 -37.48 39.04 -59.83
C ARG A 10 -36.14 38.63 -59.17
N PHE A 11 -35.02 39.18 -59.61
CA PHE A 11 -33.71 38.87 -59.03
C PHE A 11 -33.48 39.61 -57.72
N SER A 12 -34.00 40.80 -57.55
CA SER A 12 -33.84 41.61 -56.33
C SER A 12 -34.62 41.05 -55.15
N THR A 13 -35.86 40.57 -55.39
CA THR A 13 -36.69 39.96 -54.33
C THR A 13 -36.17 38.58 -53.88
N MET A 14 -35.60 37.82 -54.82
CA MET A 14 -35.02 36.49 -54.46
C MET A 14 -33.72 36.62 -53.64
N GLN A 15 -32.89 37.64 -53.90
CA GLN A 15 -31.68 37.88 -53.09
C GLN A 15 -32.01 38.44 -51.71
N LEU A 16 -33.05 39.23 -51.54
CA LEU A 16 -33.49 39.70 -50.22
C LEU A 16 -34.10 38.60 -49.35
N THR A 17 -34.82 37.64 -49.93
CA THR A 17 -35.41 36.51 -49.22
C THR A 17 -34.32 35.53 -48.82
N LEU A 18 -33.33 35.26 -49.67
CA LEU A 18 -32.19 34.35 -49.32
C LEU A 18 -31.30 34.96 -48.26
N LYS A 19 -31.04 36.29 -48.29
CA LYS A 19 -30.27 36.94 -47.18
C LYS A 19 -31.00 36.91 -45.84
N ARG A 20 -32.35 37.05 -45.83
CA ARG A 20 -33.15 36.95 -44.59
C ARG A 20 -33.17 35.52 -44.02
N ILE A 21 -33.28 34.52 -44.88
CA ILE A 21 -33.23 33.09 -44.46
C ILE A 21 -31.84 32.73 -43.93
N LEU A 22 -30.77 33.15 -44.60
CA LEU A 22 -29.40 32.93 -44.10
C LEU A 22 -29.10 33.66 -42.79
N SER A 23 -29.59 34.90 -42.63
CA SER A 23 -29.40 35.65 -41.35
C SER A 23 -30.17 35.02 -40.20
N SER A 24 -31.38 34.50 -40.44
CA SER A 24 -32.19 33.83 -39.43
C SER A 24 -31.61 32.46 -39.06
N ALA A 25 -31.04 31.71 -40.02
CA ALA A 25 -30.36 30.44 -39.75
C ALA A 25 -29.05 30.64 -38.96
N LEU A 26 -28.27 31.66 -39.27
CA LEU A 26 -27.04 31.98 -38.49
C LEU A 26 -27.38 32.44 -37.08
N ALA A 27 -28.46 33.20 -36.87
CA ALA A 27 -28.89 33.64 -35.54
C ALA A 27 -29.39 32.46 -34.68
N LEU A 28 -30.13 31.51 -35.28
CA LEU A 28 -30.54 30.28 -34.59
C LEU A 28 -29.37 29.36 -34.26
N PHE A 29 -28.39 29.21 -35.16
CA PHE A 29 -27.18 28.43 -34.90
C PHE A 29 -26.28 29.06 -33.83
N GLY A 30 -26.15 30.40 -33.83
CA GLY A 30 -25.45 31.12 -32.78
C GLY A 30 -26.12 30.99 -31.39
N ALA A 31 -27.46 31.08 -31.35
CA ALA A 31 -28.22 30.94 -30.12
C ALA A 31 -28.14 29.49 -29.54
N CYS A 32 -28.21 28.47 -30.38
CA CYS A 32 -28.04 27.07 -29.95
C CYS A 32 -26.60 26.79 -29.49
N SER A 33 -25.59 27.38 -30.15
CA SER A 33 -24.19 27.19 -29.73
C SER A 33 -23.89 27.89 -28.40
N VAL A 34 -24.46 29.07 -28.16
CA VAL A 34 -24.32 29.77 -26.86
C VAL A 34 -25.08 29.07 -25.75
N LEU A 35 -26.27 28.49 -26.02
CA LEU A 35 -26.99 27.68 -25.03
C LEU A 35 -26.23 26.35 -24.71
N ALA A 36 -25.64 25.70 -25.72
CA ALA A 36 -24.86 24.49 -25.52
C ALA A 36 -23.57 24.77 -24.73
N LEU A 37 -22.89 25.89 -24.98
CA LEU A 37 -21.72 26.34 -24.22
C LEU A 37 -22.09 26.75 -22.79
N SER A 38 -23.26 27.35 -22.57
CA SER A 38 -23.76 27.70 -21.24
C SER A 38 -24.15 26.45 -20.43
N LEU A 39 -24.76 25.45 -21.07
CA LEU A 39 -25.07 24.18 -20.43
C LEU A 39 -23.80 23.39 -20.09
N SER A 40 -22.82 23.36 -20.97
CA SER A 40 -21.52 22.73 -20.72
C SER A 40 -20.73 23.43 -19.59
N ALA A 41 -20.83 24.78 -19.51
CA ALA A 41 -20.22 25.57 -18.45
C ALA A 41 -20.93 25.39 -17.09
N GLN A 42 -22.22 25.10 -17.07
CA GLN A 42 -22.95 24.78 -15.83
C GLN A 42 -22.70 23.36 -15.34
N ILE A 43 -22.47 22.39 -16.24
CA ILE A 43 -22.05 21.02 -15.86
C ILE A 43 -20.60 21.00 -15.33
N ALA A 44 -19.73 21.93 -15.81
CA ALA A 44 -18.35 22.07 -15.34
C ALA A 44 -18.21 22.84 -14.01
N LYS A 45 -19.28 23.38 -13.43
CA LYS A 45 -19.25 24.16 -12.17
C LYS A 45 -19.77 23.46 -10.93
N SER A 46 -20.10 22.18 -10.99
CA SER A 46 -20.12 21.38 -9.77
C SER A 46 -18.70 20.84 -9.53
N SER A 47 -17.84 21.63 -8.90
CA SER A 47 -16.72 21.04 -8.18
C SER A 47 -17.31 19.94 -7.31
N PRO A 48 -16.85 18.66 -7.40
CA PRO A 48 -17.31 17.65 -6.47
C PRO A 48 -17.05 18.23 -5.09
N GLY A 49 -18.08 18.46 -4.29
CA GLY A 49 -17.93 18.89 -2.91
C GLY A 49 -16.88 17.97 -2.28
N ALA A 50 -15.95 18.53 -1.49
CA ALA A 50 -14.85 17.75 -0.91
C ALA A 50 -15.43 16.44 -0.35
N MET A 51 -14.90 15.29 -0.80
CA MET A 51 -15.35 13.98 -0.33
C MET A 51 -15.18 13.95 1.19
N LYS A 52 -16.28 13.71 1.92
CA LYS A 52 -16.28 13.81 3.38
C LYS A 52 -16.27 12.46 4.05
N TYR A 53 -15.55 12.40 5.13
CA TYR A 53 -15.49 11.29 6.08
C TYR A 53 -16.58 11.48 7.13
N ILE A 54 -17.37 10.46 7.39
CA ILE A 54 -18.55 10.53 8.27
C ILE A 54 -18.42 9.70 9.54
N GLY A 55 -17.26 9.04 9.71
CA GLY A 55 -16.97 8.23 10.89
C GLY A 55 -17.62 6.84 10.89
N PRO A 56 -17.06 5.89 11.64
CA PRO A 56 -17.50 4.49 11.66
C PRO A 56 -18.88 4.31 12.27
N GLY A 57 -19.36 5.24 13.11
CA GLY A 57 -20.72 5.24 13.63
C GLY A 57 -21.81 5.21 12.54
N SER A 58 -21.52 5.80 11.37
CA SER A 58 -22.42 5.77 10.21
C SER A 58 -22.56 4.38 9.59
N CYS A 59 -21.68 3.44 9.88
CA CYS A 59 -21.70 2.05 9.42
C CYS A 59 -22.29 1.10 10.48
N ALA A 60 -22.52 1.56 11.72
CA ALA A 60 -22.76 0.76 12.91
C ALA A 60 -24.21 0.25 13.09
N ALA A 61 -25.15 0.54 12.17
CA ALA A 61 -26.50 0.02 12.27
C ALA A 61 -26.50 -1.52 12.21
N THR A 62 -27.31 -2.16 13.07
CA THR A 62 -27.38 -3.64 13.18
C THR A 62 -27.78 -4.34 11.89
N ALA A 63 -28.62 -3.69 11.08
CA ALA A 63 -29.00 -4.19 9.75
C ALA A 63 -27.90 -4.01 8.68
N CYS A 64 -26.83 -3.25 8.99
CA CYS A 64 -25.71 -2.97 8.09
C CYS A 64 -24.47 -3.71 8.55
N HIS A 65 -23.61 -3.07 9.39
CA HIS A 65 -22.33 -3.63 9.83
C HIS A 65 -22.20 -3.79 11.36
N GLY A 66 -23.22 -3.42 12.13
CA GLY A 66 -23.22 -3.38 13.59
C GLY A 66 -23.90 -4.54 14.29
N SER A 67 -24.22 -5.64 13.62
CA SER A 67 -24.73 -6.84 14.27
C SER A 67 -23.75 -7.37 15.32
N VAL A 68 -24.26 -7.94 16.41
CA VAL A 68 -23.43 -8.53 17.46
C VAL A 68 -22.80 -9.86 17.00
N LYS A 69 -23.51 -10.60 16.14
CA LYS A 69 -23.06 -11.90 15.62
C LYS A 69 -23.00 -11.86 14.09
N PRO A 70 -22.11 -12.65 13.47
CA PRO A 70 -22.10 -12.80 12.01
C PRO A 70 -23.42 -13.35 11.48
N VAL A 71 -23.88 -12.82 10.35
CA VAL A 71 -25.06 -13.29 9.62
C VAL A 71 -24.60 -14.21 8.49
N ALA A 72 -24.93 -15.50 8.59
CA ALA A 72 -24.43 -16.53 7.66
C ALA A 72 -25.01 -16.35 6.25
N GLU A 73 -26.28 -16.02 6.14
CA GLU A 73 -27.06 -15.93 4.90
C GLU A 73 -26.78 -14.65 4.09
N SER A 74 -26.15 -13.66 4.72
CA SER A 74 -25.77 -12.40 4.07
C SER A 74 -24.46 -12.55 3.27
N ARG A 75 -24.26 -11.69 2.26
CA ARG A 75 -23.00 -11.59 1.50
C ARG A 75 -21.84 -11.05 2.31
N ILE A 76 -22.13 -10.34 3.39
CA ILE A 76 -21.18 -9.79 4.36
C ILE A 76 -21.48 -10.38 5.72
N PHE A 77 -20.61 -10.20 6.70
CA PHE A 77 -20.90 -10.70 8.05
C PHE A 77 -21.94 -9.86 8.80
N GLN A 78 -22.16 -8.61 8.40
CA GLN A 78 -22.99 -7.62 9.08
C GLN A 78 -22.54 -7.28 10.51
N ASN A 79 -21.40 -7.77 10.95
CA ASN A 79 -20.80 -7.47 12.26
C ASN A 79 -19.40 -6.89 12.16
N GLU A 80 -19.06 -6.29 11.03
CA GLU A 80 -17.74 -5.75 10.73
C GLU A 80 -17.36 -4.62 11.71
N TYR A 81 -18.32 -3.71 12.00
CA TYR A 81 -18.14 -2.66 13.00
C TYR A 81 -17.90 -3.24 14.40
N SER A 82 -18.71 -4.21 14.81
CA SER A 82 -18.58 -4.88 16.11
C SER A 82 -17.25 -5.62 16.24
N THR A 83 -16.79 -6.23 15.16
CA THR A 83 -15.49 -6.90 15.11
C THR A 83 -14.36 -5.89 15.24
N TRP A 84 -14.40 -4.78 14.49
CA TRP A 84 -13.41 -3.72 14.53
C TRP A 84 -13.31 -3.09 15.93
N ILE A 85 -14.40 -2.59 16.49
CA ILE A 85 -14.37 -1.86 17.76
C ILE A 85 -13.92 -2.74 18.95
N LEU A 86 -14.27 -4.03 18.92
CA LEU A 86 -13.98 -4.95 20.04
C LEU A 86 -12.59 -5.62 19.92
N LYS A 87 -12.15 -5.94 18.71
CA LYS A 87 -11.01 -6.85 18.51
C LYS A 87 -9.85 -6.22 17.74
N ASP A 88 -10.09 -5.22 16.89
CA ASP A 88 -9.06 -4.66 16.04
C ASP A 88 -8.22 -3.62 16.79
N LYS A 89 -6.90 -3.78 16.71
CA LYS A 89 -5.96 -2.82 17.30
C LYS A 89 -6.06 -1.42 16.67
N HIS A 90 -6.49 -1.33 15.43
CA HIS A 90 -6.70 -0.08 14.70
C HIS A 90 -7.72 0.83 15.41
N ALA A 91 -8.79 0.27 15.97
CA ALA A 91 -9.79 1.04 16.74
C ALA A 91 -9.19 1.72 17.97
N ARG A 92 -8.06 1.22 18.49
CA ARG A 92 -7.38 1.75 19.68
C ARG A 92 -6.12 2.55 19.34
N ALA A 93 -5.86 2.82 18.06
CA ALA A 93 -4.66 3.50 17.64
C ALA A 93 -4.53 4.91 18.23
N TYR A 94 -5.63 5.67 18.32
CA TYR A 94 -5.64 6.98 18.97
C TYR A 94 -5.28 6.89 20.46
N GLN A 95 -5.79 5.87 21.16
CA GLN A 95 -5.53 5.69 22.60
C GLN A 95 -4.05 5.47 22.90
N ALA A 96 -3.29 4.88 21.98
CA ALA A 96 -1.83 4.72 22.11
C ALA A 96 -1.11 6.08 22.25
N LEU A 97 -1.67 7.15 21.69
CA LEU A 97 -1.11 8.50 21.78
C LEU A 97 -1.34 9.12 23.14
N THR A 98 -2.47 8.84 23.79
CA THR A 98 -2.84 9.44 25.08
C THR A 98 -2.11 8.80 26.27
N GLY A 99 -1.47 7.64 26.05
CA GLY A 99 -0.72 6.93 27.10
C GLY A 99 0.67 7.51 27.35
N ASP A 100 1.29 7.09 28.46
CA ASP A 100 2.60 7.57 28.93
C ASP A 100 3.71 7.46 27.88
N VAL A 101 3.70 6.40 27.07
CA VAL A 101 4.69 6.17 26.03
C VAL A 101 4.56 7.25 24.94
N GLY A 102 3.34 7.50 24.45
CA GLY A 102 3.07 8.54 23.46
C GLY A 102 3.48 9.93 23.95
N GLN A 103 3.11 10.27 25.20
CA GLN A 103 3.48 11.55 25.81
C GLN A 103 4.98 11.70 26.03
N ARG A 104 5.68 10.61 26.37
CA ARG A 104 7.14 10.61 26.49
C ARG A 104 7.80 10.86 25.14
N MET A 105 7.34 10.18 24.09
CA MET A 105 7.84 10.41 22.73
C MET A 105 7.63 11.84 22.26
N ALA A 106 6.44 12.41 22.48
CA ALA A 106 6.15 13.80 22.13
C ALA A 106 7.12 14.78 22.79
N ARG A 107 7.48 14.55 24.07
CA ARG A 107 8.48 15.36 24.78
C ARG A 107 9.88 15.20 24.22
N ILE A 108 10.34 13.96 23.96
CA ILE A 108 11.66 13.68 23.38
C ILE A 108 11.80 14.33 22.00
N LEU A 109 10.77 14.20 21.17
CA LEU A 109 10.71 14.80 19.83
C LEU A 109 10.47 16.31 19.83
N LYS A 110 10.26 16.92 21.01
CA LYS A 110 10.00 18.37 21.17
C LYS A 110 8.86 18.87 20.28
N LEU A 111 7.76 18.13 20.19
CA LEU A 111 6.65 18.46 19.29
C LEU A 111 5.90 19.74 19.64
N GLY A 112 6.11 20.29 20.84
CA GLY A 112 5.40 21.51 21.32
C GLY A 112 3.90 21.29 21.62
N ALA A 113 3.40 20.06 21.47
CA ALA A 113 2.03 19.64 21.69
C ALA A 113 2.02 18.21 22.27
N LYS A 114 0.88 17.77 22.78
CA LYS A 114 0.68 16.38 23.15
C LYS A 114 0.68 15.47 21.90
N ALA A 115 0.97 14.19 22.08
CA ALA A 115 1.01 13.27 20.94
C ALA A 115 -0.33 13.20 20.18
N GLU A 116 -1.45 13.19 20.91
CA GLU A 116 -2.80 13.16 20.34
C GLU A 116 -3.25 14.50 19.70
N GLU A 117 -2.47 15.54 19.80
CA GLU A 117 -2.69 16.84 19.15
C GLU A 117 -1.74 17.07 17.97
N SER A 118 -0.69 16.24 17.86
CA SER A 118 0.31 16.37 16.82
C SER A 118 -0.09 15.70 15.52
N GLY A 119 -0.14 16.44 14.41
CA GLY A 119 -0.38 15.89 13.08
C GLY A 119 0.64 14.81 12.68
N LYS A 120 1.89 14.86 13.18
CA LYS A 120 2.91 13.85 12.95
C LYS A 120 2.48 12.48 13.48
N CYS A 121 1.79 12.43 14.62
CA CYS A 121 1.29 11.20 15.23
C CYS A 121 -0.09 10.81 14.67
N LEU A 122 -1.02 11.77 14.66
CA LEU A 122 -2.40 11.56 14.21
C LEU A 122 -2.49 11.04 12.79
N ALA A 123 -1.55 11.39 11.93
CA ALA A 123 -1.53 10.96 10.54
C ALA A 123 -1.63 9.44 10.36
N CYS A 124 -1.07 8.63 11.30
CA CYS A 124 -1.12 7.17 11.30
C CYS A 124 -2.06 6.60 12.38
N HIS A 125 -2.27 7.33 13.47
CA HIS A 125 -3.02 6.84 14.62
C HIS A 125 -4.48 7.26 14.67
N ALA A 126 -4.96 8.01 13.65
CA ALA A 126 -6.35 8.41 13.51
C ALA A 126 -6.76 8.54 12.04
N LEU A 127 -8.04 8.75 11.80
CA LEU A 127 -8.51 9.27 10.51
C LEU A 127 -8.23 10.78 10.47
N TYR A 128 -6.98 11.13 10.16
CA TYR A 128 -6.50 12.51 10.17
C TYR A 128 -6.78 13.21 8.84
N THR A 129 -7.70 14.18 8.87
CA THR A 129 -8.17 14.90 7.69
C THR A 129 -8.48 16.36 8.00
N THR A 130 -8.62 17.20 6.97
CA THR A 130 -8.92 18.63 7.16
C THR A 130 -10.34 18.83 7.69
N PRO A 131 -10.64 19.96 8.39
CA PRO A 131 -11.99 20.23 8.88
C PRO A 131 -13.06 20.20 7.78
N GLU A 132 -12.74 20.63 6.57
CA GLU A 132 -13.66 20.69 5.42
C GLU A 132 -14.06 19.29 4.93
N GLN A 133 -13.19 18.29 5.15
CA GLN A 133 -13.42 16.89 4.81
C GLN A 133 -14.18 16.13 5.92
N ARG A 134 -14.44 16.76 7.07
CA ARG A 134 -15.19 16.11 8.16
C ARG A 134 -16.67 16.32 7.98
N GLY A 135 -17.38 15.21 7.85
CA GLY A 135 -18.83 15.18 7.91
C GLY A 135 -19.32 14.90 9.34
N ARG A 136 -20.63 14.74 9.53
CA ARG A 136 -21.19 14.31 10.82
C ARG A 136 -21.59 12.84 10.71
N PRO A 137 -21.34 12.02 11.72
CA PRO A 137 -20.83 12.26 13.08
C PRO A 137 -19.32 11.93 13.26
N PHE A 138 -18.43 12.46 12.41
CA PHE A 138 -16.99 12.21 12.44
C PHE A 138 -16.34 12.59 13.78
N GLU A 139 -15.56 11.68 14.38
CA GLU A 139 -14.76 11.89 15.56
C GLU A 139 -13.32 11.38 15.37
N ILE A 140 -12.30 12.23 15.61
CA ILE A 140 -10.90 11.86 15.43
C ILE A 140 -10.42 10.81 16.46
N THR A 141 -11.08 10.73 17.59
CA THR A 141 -10.75 9.81 18.69
C THR A 141 -11.08 8.36 18.39
N GLU A 142 -11.80 8.08 17.31
CA GLU A 142 -12.17 6.74 16.87
C GLU A 142 -11.00 5.94 16.25
N GLY A 143 -9.79 6.52 16.25
CA GLY A 143 -8.59 5.84 15.80
C GLY A 143 -8.53 5.65 14.28
N VAL A 144 -7.95 4.55 13.84
CA VAL A 144 -7.93 4.13 12.44
C VAL A 144 -9.20 3.33 12.17
N SER A 145 -10.13 3.94 11.45
CA SER A 145 -11.50 3.42 11.28
C SER A 145 -11.78 2.95 9.86
N CYS A 146 -13.03 2.56 9.60
CA CYS A 146 -13.49 2.00 8.32
C CYS A 146 -13.01 2.83 7.12
N GLU A 147 -13.17 4.13 7.19
CA GLU A 147 -12.89 5.03 6.07
C GLU A 147 -11.38 5.27 5.80
N ASN A 148 -10.49 4.89 6.73
CA ASN A 148 -9.05 4.88 6.43
C ASN A 148 -8.72 3.90 5.30
N CYS A 149 -9.41 2.75 5.29
CA CYS A 149 -9.25 1.70 4.28
C CYS A 149 -10.27 1.83 3.15
N HIS A 150 -11.54 2.13 3.47
CA HIS A 150 -12.65 2.14 2.49
C HIS A 150 -12.90 3.48 1.82
N GLY A 151 -12.21 4.56 2.24
CA GLY A 151 -12.36 5.90 1.66
C GLY A 151 -13.54 6.70 2.21
N PRO A 152 -13.64 8.00 1.88
CA PRO A 152 -14.64 8.93 2.41
C PRO A 152 -16.05 8.53 2.01
N ALA A 153 -16.90 8.17 3.00
CA ALA A 153 -18.14 7.44 2.75
C ALA A 153 -19.34 8.30 2.41
N GLN A 154 -19.33 9.60 2.64
CA GLN A 154 -20.51 10.43 2.49
C GLN A 154 -21.19 10.30 1.13
N ALA A 155 -20.43 10.23 0.05
CA ALA A 155 -20.99 10.21 -1.30
C ALA A 155 -21.48 8.81 -1.74
N TRP A 156 -20.81 7.74 -1.29
CA TRP A 156 -21.14 6.38 -1.74
C TRP A 156 -21.94 5.56 -0.73
N LEU A 157 -22.16 6.04 0.51
CA LEU A 157 -22.84 5.30 1.57
C LEU A 157 -24.23 4.79 1.14
N GLY A 158 -25.03 5.62 0.48
CA GLY A 158 -26.35 5.21 0.00
C GLY A 158 -26.26 4.19 -1.13
N GLN A 159 -25.38 4.44 -2.09
CA GLN A 159 -25.23 3.63 -3.30
C GLN A 159 -24.78 2.19 -3.00
N HIS A 160 -23.84 2.00 -2.07
CA HIS A 160 -23.28 0.67 -1.79
C HIS A 160 -24.29 -0.26 -1.07
N THR A 161 -25.35 0.28 -0.48
CA THR A 161 -26.39 -0.52 0.18
C THR A 161 -27.38 -1.16 -0.81
N GLU A 162 -27.41 -0.69 -2.05
CA GLU A 162 -28.21 -1.26 -3.10
C GLU A 162 -27.69 -2.64 -3.54
N ARG A 163 -28.53 -3.37 -4.33
CA ARG A 163 -28.16 -4.71 -4.78
C ARG A 163 -26.85 -4.69 -5.55
N ASP A 164 -25.90 -5.55 -5.15
CA ASP A 164 -24.56 -5.58 -5.71
C ASP A 164 -24.57 -5.95 -7.21
N SER A 165 -23.96 -5.08 -8.02
CA SER A 165 -23.69 -5.31 -9.43
C SER A 165 -22.33 -4.68 -9.77
N PRO A 166 -21.64 -5.16 -10.84
CA PRO A 166 -20.38 -4.57 -11.27
C PRO A 166 -20.48 -3.06 -11.53
N GLU A 167 -21.58 -2.60 -12.10
CA GLU A 167 -21.82 -1.18 -12.40
C GLU A 167 -21.94 -0.34 -11.13
N LYS A 168 -22.58 -0.89 -10.08
CA LYS A 168 -22.71 -0.20 -8.80
C LYS A 168 -21.42 -0.14 -8.02
N HIS A 169 -20.63 -1.22 -8.06
CA HIS A 169 -19.29 -1.21 -7.49
C HIS A 169 -18.44 -0.11 -8.17
N ALA A 170 -18.39 -0.11 -9.50
CA ALA A 170 -17.67 0.93 -10.25
C ALA A 170 -18.17 2.35 -9.93
N HIS A 171 -19.50 2.54 -9.76
CA HIS A 171 -20.07 3.82 -9.35
C HIS A 171 -19.61 4.22 -7.94
N SER A 172 -19.62 3.30 -6.99
CA SER A 172 -19.14 3.57 -5.62
C SER A 172 -17.66 3.95 -5.61
N LEU A 173 -16.83 3.30 -6.44
CA LEU A 173 -15.42 3.68 -6.62
C LEU A 173 -15.29 5.11 -7.18
N ALA A 174 -16.10 5.46 -8.18
CA ALA A 174 -16.12 6.81 -8.76
C ALA A 174 -16.54 7.89 -7.75
N LEU A 175 -17.34 7.51 -6.73
CA LEU A 175 -17.74 8.37 -5.62
C LEU A 175 -16.73 8.41 -4.47
N GLY A 176 -15.59 7.74 -4.59
CA GLY A 176 -14.49 7.79 -3.62
C GLY A 176 -14.38 6.58 -2.70
N MET A 177 -15.16 5.53 -2.91
CA MET A 177 -14.91 4.25 -2.24
C MET A 177 -13.55 3.71 -2.71
N ALA A 178 -12.74 3.20 -1.79
CA ALA A 178 -11.49 2.56 -2.14
C ALA A 178 -11.72 1.08 -2.49
N ASP A 179 -11.09 0.62 -3.58
CA ASP A 179 -11.17 -0.78 -3.98
C ASP A 179 -10.22 -1.66 -3.17
N THR A 180 -10.70 -2.14 -2.02
CA THR A 180 -9.95 -3.08 -1.18
C THR A 180 -9.99 -4.53 -1.69
N ARG A 181 -10.76 -4.82 -2.76
CA ARG A 181 -10.76 -6.11 -3.45
C ARG A 181 -9.51 -6.25 -4.33
N ASP A 182 -9.06 -5.15 -4.93
CA ASP A 182 -7.79 -5.10 -5.64
C ASP A 182 -6.63 -5.20 -4.62
N VAL A 183 -5.79 -6.23 -4.79
CA VAL A 183 -4.71 -6.52 -3.84
C VAL A 183 -3.61 -5.46 -3.85
N ILE A 184 -3.37 -4.81 -4.99
CA ILE A 184 -2.39 -3.71 -5.11
C ILE A 184 -2.90 -2.50 -4.33
N HIS A 185 -4.13 -2.05 -4.60
CA HIS A 185 -4.74 -0.94 -3.88
C HIS A 185 -4.88 -1.21 -2.38
N ARG A 186 -5.27 -2.44 -2.00
CA ARG A 186 -5.32 -2.84 -0.60
C ARG A 186 -3.95 -2.70 0.08
N THR A 187 -2.90 -3.17 -0.58
CA THR A 187 -1.52 -3.03 -0.07
C THR A 187 -1.14 -1.57 0.11
N GLU A 188 -1.45 -0.70 -0.86
CA GLU A 188 -1.20 0.74 -0.76
C GLU A 188 -1.90 1.38 0.45
N LYS A 189 -3.12 0.95 0.76
CA LYS A 189 -3.83 1.42 1.96
C LYS A 189 -3.13 1.05 3.25
N CYS A 190 -2.64 -0.18 3.36
CA CYS A 190 -1.85 -0.62 4.51
C CYS A 190 -0.53 0.15 4.61
N LEU A 191 0.20 0.22 3.51
CA LEU A 191 1.50 0.88 3.44
C LEU A 191 1.42 2.38 3.73
N ALA A 192 0.28 3.02 3.54
CA ALA A 192 0.10 4.42 3.88
C ALA A 192 0.47 4.74 5.34
N CYS A 193 0.37 3.75 6.26
CA CYS A 193 0.81 3.86 7.65
C CYS A 193 1.97 2.91 7.96
N HIS A 194 1.98 1.68 7.42
CA HIS A 194 2.97 0.65 7.73
C HIS A 194 4.31 0.79 6.97
N LEU A 195 4.43 1.70 6.03
CA LEU A 195 5.68 2.15 5.41
C LEU A 195 5.76 3.68 5.40
N GLY A 196 4.61 4.30 5.26
CA GLY A 196 4.43 5.72 5.14
C GLY A 196 4.19 6.20 3.71
N ILE A 197 3.66 7.39 3.62
CA ILE A 197 3.47 8.13 2.37
C ILE A 197 4.06 9.53 2.49
N PHE A 198 4.43 10.10 1.36
CA PHE A 198 5.00 11.44 1.24
C PHE A 198 4.03 12.37 0.48
N PRO A 199 4.18 13.69 0.63
CA PRO A 199 3.40 14.66 -0.14
C PRO A 199 3.57 14.43 -1.64
N ASP A 200 2.46 14.55 -2.37
CA ASP A 200 2.44 14.41 -3.82
C ASP A 200 1.40 15.39 -4.38
N ALA A 201 1.87 16.40 -5.08
CA ALA A 201 1.03 17.44 -5.66
C ALA A 201 0.09 16.89 -6.73
N ALA A 202 0.53 15.94 -7.56
CA ALA A 202 -0.29 15.32 -8.61
C ALA A 202 -1.44 14.51 -8.01
N ALA A 203 -1.18 13.77 -6.92
CA ALA A 203 -2.20 13.03 -6.17
C ALA A 203 -2.94 13.91 -5.14
N LYS A 204 -2.69 15.23 -5.09
CA LYS A 204 -3.27 16.17 -4.12
C LYS A 204 -3.06 15.75 -2.66
N ARG A 205 -1.94 15.10 -2.37
CA ARG A 205 -1.55 14.71 -1.01
C ARG A 205 -0.64 15.79 -0.41
N SER A 206 -1.07 16.42 0.65
CA SER A 206 -0.25 17.35 1.43
C SER A 206 0.34 16.72 2.69
N THR A 207 -0.15 15.56 3.10
CA THR A 207 0.21 14.90 4.35
C THR A 207 1.42 14.00 4.16
N GLN A 208 2.42 14.19 5.00
CA GLN A 208 3.57 13.33 5.15
C GLN A 208 3.29 12.33 6.28
N LYS A 209 3.53 11.05 6.03
CA LYS A 209 3.36 9.99 7.02
C LYS A 209 4.54 9.03 6.88
N PHE A 210 5.48 9.06 7.78
CA PHE A 210 6.51 8.03 7.92
C PHE A 210 7.16 8.11 9.30
N VAL A 211 7.80 7.02 9.69
CA VAL A 211 8.64 6.94 10.87
C VAL A 211 10.08 7.20 10.41
N ASP A 212 10.71 8.20 11.01
CA ASP A 212 12.11 8.55 10.82
C ASP A 212 12.97 8.00 11.96
N HIS A 213 14.30 8.09 11.80
CA HIS A 213 15.23 7.61 12.82
C HIS A 213 15.05 8.32 14.16
N GLU A 214 14.66 9.60 14.18
CA GLU A 214 14.42 10.33 15.44
C GLU A 214 13.20 9.76 16.19
N MET A 215 12.13 9.39 15.46
CA MET A 215 10.98 8.73 16.08
C MET A 215 11.34 7.37 16.65
N ILE A 216 12.17 6.59 15.94
CA ILE A 216 12.68 5.30 16.44
C ILE A 216 13.53 5.52 17.69
N ALA A 217 14.43 6.49 17.67
CA ALA A 217 15.25 6.86 18.82
C ALA A 217 14.43 7.36 20.02
N ALA A 218 13.27 7.99 19.77
CA ALA A 218 12.32 8.39 20.81
C ALA A 218 11.51 7.22 21.39
N GLY A 219 11.59 6.03 20.79
CA GLY A 219 10.92 4.80 21.24
C GLY A 219 9.78 4.31 20.37
N HIS A 220 9.55 4.88 19.19
CA HIS A 220 8.61 4.33 18.22
C HIS A 220 9.19 3.06 17.59
N PRO A 221 8.42 1.98 17.45
CA PRO A 221 8.92 0.81 16.72
C PRO A 221 9.25 1.19 15.28
N ASP A 222 10.27 0.54 14.72
CA ASP A 222 10.45 0.57 13.29
C ASP A 222 9.27 -0.09 12.56
N LEU A 223 9.00 0.38 11.33
CA LEU A 223 7.89 -0.12 10.54
C LEU A 223 8.35 -1.29 9.67
N PHE A 224 7.90 -2.48 10.01
CA PHE A 224 7.95 -3.65 9.14
C PHE A 224 6.53 -4.03 8.70
N PHE A 225 6.40 -4.66 7.56
CA PHE A 225 5.10 -5.02 7.02
C PHE A 225 5.22 -6.23 6.08
N GLU A 226 4.25 -7.11 6.14
CA GLU A 226 4.02 -8.16 5.16
C GLU A 226 2.49 -8.35 5.05
N LEU A 227 1.97 -8.28 3.82
CA LEU A 227 0.53 -8.15 3.59
C LEU A 227 -0.28 -9.34 4.10
N ASP A 228 0.17 -10.58 3.80
CA ASP A 228 -0.58 -11.78 4.16
C ASP A 228 -0.57 -12.01 5.68
N SER A 229 0.60 -11.93 6.31
CA SER A 229 0.76 -12.07 7.77
C SER A 229 -0.04 -11.02 8.54
N PHE A 230 0.02 -9.75 8.10
CA PHE A 230 -0.74 -8.66 8.73
C PHE A 230 -2.25 -8.82 8.53
N SER A 231 -2.67 -9.29 7.36
CA SER A 231 -4.08 -9.62 7.10
C SER A 231 -4.55 -10.80 7.95
N ALA A 232 -3.70 -11.79 8.19
CA ALA A 232 -4.02 -12.97 9.01
C ALA A 232 -4.22 -12.63 10.48
N VAL A 233 -3.46 -11.66 11.03
CA VAL A 233 -3.61 -11.23 12.44
C VAL A 233 -4.67 -10.15 12.64
N MET A 234 -5.10 -9.49 11.57
CA MET A 234 -6.21 -8.54 11.63
C MET A 234 -7.53 -9.30 11.85
N PRO A 235 -8.40 -8.87 12.79
CA PRO A 235 -9.68 -9.51 12.99
C PRO A 235 -10.50 -9.53 11.71
N ARG A 236 -10.76 -10.74 11.21
CA ARG A 236 -11.43 -10.93 9.93
C ARG A 236 -12.83 -10.35 9.94
N HIS A 237 -13.06 -9.40 9.06
CA HIS A 237 -14.34 -8.72 8.87
C HIS A 237 -14.78 -8.71 7.39
N TRP A 238 -14.33 -9.68 6.59
CA TRP A 238 -14.73 -9.89 5.20
C TRP A 238 -15.00 -11.37 4.92
N LYS A 239 -15.94 -11.64 4.04
CA LYS A 239 -16.18 -13.00 3.54
C LYS A 239 -15.30 -13.27 2.33
N GLN A 240 -14.77 -14.47 2.24
CA GLN A 240 -14.13 -14.95 1.01
C GLN A 240 -15.21 -15.17 -0.09
N PRO A 241 -14.87 -15.11 -1.38
CA PRO A 241 -15.83 -15.29 -2.48
C PRO A 241 -16.68 -16.57 -2.34
N ARG A 242 -16.10 -17.68 -1.89
CA ARG A 242 -16.83 -18.93 -1.64
C ARG A 242 -17.87 -18.84 -0.51
N GLU A 243 -17.60 -18.06 0.51
CA GLU A 243 -18.49 -17.86 1.64
C GLU A 243 -19.63 -16.90 1.30
N SER A 244 -19.39 -16.00 0.34
CA SER A 244 -20.39 -15.04 -0.13
C SER A 244 -21.41 -15.65 -1.11
N ALA A 245 -21.07 -16.77 -1.74
CA ALA A 245 -21.91 -17.49 -2.70
C ALA A 245 -21.81 -19.00 -2.50
N PRO A 246 -22.44 -19.55 -1.44
CA PRO A 246 -22.44 -20.99 -1.18
C PRO A 246 -22.94 -21.77 -2.41
N GLY A 247 -22.18 -22.79 -2.82
CA GLY A 247 -22.55 -23.67 -3.92
C GLY A 247 -22.20 -23.20 -5.34
N LYS A 248 -21.58 -22.02 -5.49
CA LYS A 248 -21.02 -21.58 -6.78
C LYS A 248 -19.49 -21.49 -6.69
N PRO A 249 -18.73 -22.08 -7.65
CA PRO A 249 -17.31 -21.81 -7.77
C PRO A 249 -17.10 -20.31 -8.03
N ALA A 250 -16.10 -19.71 -7.40
CA ALA A 250 -15.75 -18.32 -7.67
C ALA A 250 -15.26 -18.22 -9.14
N PRO A 251 -15.87 -17.36 -9.97
CA PRO A 251 -15.33 -17.11 -11.30
C PRO A 251 -14.12 -16.20 -11.19
N GLY A 252 -13.01 -16.56 -11.78
CA GLY A 252 -11.85 -15.70 -11.88
C GLY A 252 -10.51 -16.43 -11.70
N PRO A 253 -9.39 -15.75 -11.91
CA PRO A 253 -8.05 -16.30 -11.65
C PRO A 253 -7.85 -16.75 -10.19
N ASP A 254 -8.71 -16.26 -9.27
CA ASP A 254 -8.77 -16.65 -7.86
C ASP A 254 -9.56 -17.96 -7.62
N GLY A 255 -9.73 -18.80 -8.63
CA GLY A 255 -10.52 -20.05 -8.56
C GLY A 255 -10.17 -20.98 -7.41
N ASP A 256 -9.04 -20.74 -6.75
CA ASP A 256 -8.67 -21.42 -5.51
C ASP A 256 -8.29 -20.42 -4.39
N ALA A 257 -9.21 -20.23 -3.46
CA ALA A 257 -9.00 -19.40 -2.26
C ALA A 257 -7.78 -19.86 -1.41
N ASN A 258 -7.22 -21.04 -1.67
CA ASN A 258 -6.07 -21.56 -0.94
C ASN A 258 -4.74 -20.90 -1.32
N TRP A 259 -4.68 -20.21 -2.48
CA TRP A 259 -3.46 -19.58 -2.99
C TRP A 259 -3.41 -18.06 -2.81
N THR A 260 -4.43 -17.48 -2.18
CA THR A 260 -4.45 -16.04 -1.90
C THR A 260 -3.26 -15.61 -1.06
N SER A 261 -2.80 -16.43 -0.10
CA SER A 261 -1.62 -16.13 0.72
C SER A 261 -0.36 -15.97 -0.12
N VAL A 262 -0.12 -16.83 -1.13
CA VAL A 262 1.05 -16.70 -2.03
C VAL A 262 0.96 -15.43 -2.86
N ARG A 263 -0.21 -15.16 -3.43
CA ARG A 263 -0.47 -13.93 -4.19
C ARG A 263 -0.29 -12.69 -3.31
N ASP A 264 -0.95 -12.67 -2.16
CA ASP A 264 -0.97 -11.51 -1.28
C ASP A 264 0.44 -11.22 -0.74
N TRP A 265 1.19 -12.25 -0.37
CA TRP A 265 2.61 -12.12 -0.03
C TRP A 265 3.42 -11.52 -1.20
N GLY A 266 3.36 -12.12 -2.38
CA GLY A 266 4.16 -11.69 -3.52
C GLY A 266 3.83 -10.29 -4.01
N VAL A 267 2.53 -9.95 -4.14
CA VAL A 267 2.06 -8.61 -4.51
C VAL A 267 2.44 -7.61 -3.43
N GLY A 268 2.24 -7.97 -2.16
CA GLY A 268 2.61 -7.13 -1.01
C GLY A 268 4.08 -6.74 -1.02
N GLN A 269 4.98 -7.69 -1.32
CA GLN A 269 6.43 -7.43 -1.42
C GLN A 269 6.76 -6.48 -2.58
N ALA A 270 6.16 -6.71 -3.76
CA ALA A 270 6.41 -5.88 -4.94
C ALA A 270 5.92 -4.43 -4.72
N VAL A 271 4.71 -4.25 -4.19
CA VAL A 271 4.15 -2.92 -3.90
C VAL A 271 4.95 -2.22 -2.80
N GLN A 272 5.39 -2.95 -1.78
CA GLN A 272 6.22 -2.41 -0.71
C GLN A 272 7.58 -1.93 -1.23
N LEU A 273 8.21 -2.70 -2.13
CA LEU A 273 9.46 -2.30 -2.77
C LEU A 273 9.27 -1.05 -3.63
N ARG A 274 8.21 -1.00 -4.46
CA ARG A 274 7.87 0.19 -5.23
C ARG A 274 7.73 1.41 -4.33
N ALA A 275 6.91 1.32 -3.28
CA ALA A 275 6.66 2.43 -2.35
C ALA A 275 7.93 2.87 -1.60
N ALA A 276 8.84 1.94 -1.29
CA ALA A 276 10.14 2.28 -0.71
C ALA A 276 11.02 3.07 -1.68
N MET A 277 11.04 2.70 -2.97
CA MET A 277 11.79 3.44 -4.00
C MET A 277 11.20 4.82 -4.26
N GLU A 278 9.89 4.94 -4.30
CA GLU A 278 9.19 6.22 -4.40
C GLU A 278 9.48 7.12 -3.20
N ARG A 279 9.50 6.56 -1.97
CA ARG A 279 9.88 7.28 -0.76
C ARG A 279 11.34 7.76 -0.82
N LEU A 280 12.26 6.91 -1.25
CA LEU A 280 13.67 7.27 -1.40
C LEU A 280 13.84 8.38 -2.45
N THR A 281 13.17 8.28 -3.60
CA THR A 281 13.13 9.33 -4.63
C THR A 281 12.64 10.66 -4.05
N TRP A 282 11.59 10.64 -3.22
CA TRP A 282 11.09 11.85 -2.57
C TRP A 282 12.11 12.44 -1.58
N ARG A 283 12.78 11.60 -0.79
CA ARG A 283 13.78 12.04 0.21
C ARG A 283 14.98 12.74 -0.42
N VAL A 284 15.41 12.33 -1.61
CA VAL A 284 16.57 12.93 -2.28
C VAL A 284 16.28 14.27 -2.96
N LYS A 285 15.01 14.60 -3.27
CA LYS A 285 14.66 15.84 -3.95
C LYS A 285 14.96 17.07 -3.10
N SER A 286 15.67 18.03 -3.70
CA SER A 286 16.16 19.25 -3.01
C SER A 286 15.07 20.25 -2.65
N GLU A 287 13.89 20.17 -3.26
CA GLU A 287 12.78 21.13 -3.10
C GLU A 287 11.81 20.79 -1.96
N ARG A 288 12.29 20.14 -0.92
CA ARG A 288 11.44 19.85 0.24
C ARG A 288 11.19 21.11 1.07
N PRO A 289 9.93 21.35 1.51
CA PRO A 289 9.63 22.47 2.40
C PRO A 289 10.39 22.39 3.72
N ASP A 290 10.71 21.17 4.16
CA ASP A 290 11.45 20.90 5.39
C ASP A 290 12.94 20.66 5.08
N LYS A 291 13.73 21.72 5.20
CA LYS A 291 15.18 21.67 5.04
C LYS A 291 15.91 21.03 6.21
N THR A 292 15.20 20.59 7.24
CA THR A 292 15.76 20.04 8.49
C THR A 292 16.08 18.56 8.40
N GLU A 293 15.63 17.84 7.36
CA GLU A 293 15.91 16.42 7.22
C GLU A 293 17.40 16.15 6.94
N ILE A 294 17.93 15.26 7.74
CA ILE A 294 19.29 14.72 7.61
C ILE A 294 19.36 13.86 6.34
N TRP A 295 20.43 13.99 5.57
CA TRP A 295 20.73 13.11 4.44
C TRP A 295 22.06 12.40 4.64
N PRO A 296 22.11 11.08 4.47
CA PRO A 296 20.98 10.17 4.26
C PRO A 296 20.08 10.06 5.51
N GLU A 297 18.78 9.75 5.31
CA GLU A 297 17.90 9.41 6.42
C GLU A 297 18.30 8.03 6.96
N TYR A 298 18.65 7.96 8.23
CA TYR A 298 19.23 6.75 8.82
C TYR A 298 18.27 5.56 8.89
N SER A 299 16.95 5.80 8.91
CA SER A 299 15.97 4.71 8.84
C SER A 299 15.94 3.99 7.47
N GLU A 300 16.58 4.54 6.44
CA GLU A 300 16.78 3.85 5.14
C GLU A 300 17.98 2.90 5.16
N LEU A 301 18.79 2.93 6.20
CA LEU A 301 19.95 2.05 6.37
C LEU A 301 19.61 0.87 7.26
N SER A 302 20.39 -0.20 7.19
CA SER A 302 20.31 -1.29 8.16
C SER A 302 20.69 -0.78 9.54
N CYS A 303 19.86 -1.04 10.55
CA CYS A 303 20.14 -0.68 11.94
C CYS A 303 21.49 -1.24 12.41
N PHE A 304 21.78 -2.47 11.98
CA PHE A 304 23.01 -3.16 12.32
C PHE A 304 24.29 -2.50 11.77
N ALA A 305 24.15 -1.64 10.75
CA ALA A 305 25.28 -0.87 10.25
C ALA A 305 25.90 0.08 11.30
N CYS A 306 25.08 0.53 12.26
CA CYS A 306 25.50 1.44 13.33
C CYS A 306 25.28 0.84 14.73
N HIS A 307 24.19 0.10 14.94
CA HIS A 307 23.83 -0.52 16.22
C HIS A 307 24.33 -1.97 16.30
N HIS A 308 25.63 -2.18 16.48
CA HIS A 308 26.26 -3.49 16.52
C HIS A 308 27.38 -3.57 17.58
N ALA A 309 27.78 -4.76 17.95
CA ALA A 309 28.91 -4.98 18.84
C ALA A 309 30.23 -4.60 18.14
N LEU A 310 31.11 -3.91 18.83
CA LEU A 310 32.44 -3.52 18.32
C LEU A 310 33.49 -4.64 18.46
N GLY A 311 33.10 -5.79 19.00
CA GLY A 311 34.00 -6.92 19.21
C GLY A 311 34.40 -7.64 17.93
N PRO A 312 35.42 -8.51 17.99
CA PRO A 312 35.91 -9.29 16.85
C PRO A 312 35.02 -10.48 16.49
N ALA A 313 33.83 -10.60 17.11
CA ALA A 313 32.94 -11.73 16.90
C ALA A 313 32.52 -11.85 15.42
N LYS A 314 32.32 -13.09 14.97
CA LYS A 314 31.76 -13.41 13.67
C LYS A 314 30.37 -12.76 13.56
N GLY A 315 30.12 -12.03 12.48
CA GLY A 315 28.91 -11.20 12.34
C GLY A 315 29.09 -9.74 12.79
N SER A 316 30.35 -9.34 13.09
CA SER A 316 30.64 -7.95 13.45
C SER A 316 30.47 -6.98 12.28
N TRP A 317 30.47 -5.68 12.60
CA TRP A 317 30.36 -4.58 11.63
C TRP A 317 31.36 -4.61 10.46
N ARG A 318 32.48 -5.33 10.60
CA ARG A 318 33.50 -5.48 9.57
C ARG A 318 33.16 -6.50 8.49
N GLN A 319 32.12 -7.29 8.68
CA GLN A 319 31.70 -8.27 7.68
C GLN A 319 30.90 -7.57 6.56
N GLU A 320 31.04 -8.11 5.36
CA GLU A 320 30.20 -7.70 4.25
C GLU A 320 28.80 -8.28 4.44
N HIS A 321 27.80 -7.41 4.45
CA HIS A 321 26.40 -7.80 4.55
C HIS A 321 25.63 -7.22 3.34
N GLY A 322 24.68 -7.99 2.83
CA GLY A 322 23.82 -7.57 1.76
C GLY A 322 24.50 -7.65 0.38
N TYR A 323 24.72 -6.50 -0.26
CA TYR A 323 25.29 -6.47 -1.61
C TYR A 323 26.81 -6.66 -1.59
N SER A 324 27.31 -7.49 -2.53
CA SER A 324 28.75 -7.71 -2.70
C SER A 324 29.50 -6.43 -3.10
N GLY A 325 30.75 -6.32 -2.69
CA GLY A 325 31.63 -5.20 -3.04
C GLY A 325 31.56 -3.99 -2.09
N ARG A 326 30.69 -4.02 -1.08
CA ARG A 326 30.67 -2.99 -0.03
C ARG A 326 31.92 -3.08 0.85
N ARG A 327 32.54 -1.94 1.11
CA ARG A 327 33.71 -1.88 1.98
C ARG A 327 33.30 -2.10 3.45
N PRO A 328 34.12 -2.78 4.25
CA PRO A 328 33.90 -2.89 5.67
C PRO A 328 33.76 -1.51 6.35
N GLY A 329 32.69 -1.30 7.09
CA GLY A 329 32.40 -0.04 7.77
C GLY A 329 31.52 0.93 6.98
N ASP A 330 31.29 0.69 5.69
CA ASP A 330 30.28 1.43 4.94
C ASP A 330 28.87 1.03 5.44
N PRO A 331 27.94 1.98 5.65
CA PRO A 331 26.59 1.64 6.10
C PRO A 331 25.84 0.85 5.03
N ALA A 332 25.19 -0.23 5.41
CA ALA A 332 24.37 -1.01 4.48
C ALA A 332 23.03 -0.33 4.26
N TRP A 333 22.59 -0.22 3.00
CA TRP A 333 21.22 0.12 2.69
C TRP A 333 20.28 -1.00 3.18
N ASN A 334 19.08 -0.63 3.68
CA ASN A 334 18.07 -1.60 4.11
C ASN A 334 17.44 -2.32 2.92
N ALA A 335 18.01 -3.47 2.56
CA ALA A 335 17.57 -4.31 1.46
C ALA A 335 16.47 -5.31 1.85
N SER A 336 15.94 -5.29 3.07
CA SER A 336 15.00 -6.29 3.61
C SER A 336 13.79 -6.52 2.70
N ARG A 337 13.29 -5.47 2.04
CA ARG A 337 12.13 -5.52 1.13
C ARG A 337 12.44 -6.16 -0.23
N TYR A 338 13.69 -6.53 -0.48
CA TYR A 338 14.08 -7.15 -1.74
C TYR A 338 14.76 -8.50 -1.57
N VAL A 339 15.58 -8.66 -0.54
CA VAL A 339 16.41 -9.87 -0.34
C VAL A 339 15.60 -11.17 -0.40
N VAL A 340 14.37 -11.16 0.12
CA VAL A 340 13.47 -12.32 0.07
C VAL A 340 12.63 -12.31 -1.22
N PHE A 341 12.12 -11.15 -1.60
CA PHE A 341 11.26 -11.00 -2.79
C PHE A 341 11.96 -11.41 -4.09
N ARG A 342 13.27 -11.15 -4.23
CA ARG A 342 14.06 -11.51 -5.42
C ARG A 342 13.93 -12.98 -5.80
N ILE A 343 13.70 -13.87 -4.83
CA ILE A 343 13.57 -15.31 -5.06
C ILE A 343 12.33 -15.62 -5.88
N LEU A 344 11.18 -15.03 -5.51
CA LEU A 344 9.95 -15.16 -6.29
C LEU A 344 10.06 -14.40 -7.63
N ALA A 345 10.62 -13.20 -7.62
CA ALA A 345 10.81 -12.40 -8.83
C ALA A 345 11.57 -13.18 -9.92
N ARG A 346 12.68 -13.85 -9.55
CA ARG A 346 13.47 -14.70 -10.46
C ARG A 346 12.71 -15.90 -10.99
N GLN A 347 11.77 -16.46 -10.23
CA GLN A 347 10.94 -17.57 -10.67
C GLN A 347 9.85 -17.13 -11.65
N VAL A 348 9.32 -15.92 -11.45
CA VAL A 348 8.20 -15.38 -12.23
C VAL A 348 8.68 -14.73 -13.54
N ASP A 349 9.76 -13.97 -13.49
CA ASP A 349 10.37 -13.30 -14.65
C ASP A 349 11.86 -13.10 -14.45
N PRO A 350 12.70 -14.07 -14.86
CA PRO A 350 14.14 -13.99 -14.67
C PRO A 350 14.79 -12.75 -15.28
N ALA A 351 14.31 -12.32 -16.46
CA ALA A 351 14.90 -11.17 -17.16
C ALA A 351 14.57 -9.85 -16.45
N ALA A 352 13.31 -9.64 -16.09
CA ALA A 352 12.90 -8.46 -15.32
C ALA A 352 13.51 -8.45 -13.91
N ALA A 353 13.69 -9.63 -13.29
CA ALA A 353 14.35 -9.76 -12.00
C ALA A 353 15.83 -9.37 -12.08
N GLN A 354 16.53 -9.77 -13.14
CA GLN A 354 17.92 -9.37 -13.37
C GLN A 354 18.05 -7.85 -13.57
N GLU A 355 17.15 -7.23 -14.31
CA GLU A 355 17.12 -5.78 -14.47
C GLU A 355 16.85 -5.10 -13.11
N LEU A 356 15.88 -5.58 -12.33
CA LEU A 356 15.58 -5.06 -11.00
C LEU A 356 16.78 -5.19 -10.05
N ASP A 357 17.47 -6.34 -10.07
CA ASP A 357 18.71 -6.59 -9.30
C ASP A 357 19.76 -5.53 -9.61
N GLN A 358 19.99 -5.21 -10.89
CA GLN A 358 20.96 -4.18 -11.30
C GLN A 358 20.58 -2.79 -10.77
N ARG A 359 19.29 -2.40 -10.86
CA ARG A 359 18.81 -1.10 -10.36
C ARG A 359 18.96 -0.98 -8.85
N LEU A 360 18.60 -2.03 -8.12
CA LEU A 360 18.69 -2.04 -6.66
C LEU A 360 20.13 -2.17 -6.16
N SER A 361 20.99 -2.83 -6.92
CA SER A 361 22.43 -2.82 -6.63
C SER A 361 23.02 -1.41 -6.74
N ALA A 362 22.59 -0.63 -7.73
CA ALA A 362 23.01 0.78 -7.84
C ALA A 362 22.48 1.63 -6.66
N VAL A 363 21.24 1.39 -6.20
CA VAL A 363 20.72 2.04 -4.97
C VAL A 363 21.58 1.66 -3.77
N ALA A 364 21.87 0.37 -3.59
CA ALA A 364 22.62 -0.13 -2.45
C ALA A 364 24.06 0.40 -2.44
N GLU A 365 24.72 0.42 -3.60
CA GLU A 365 26.08 0.95 -3.75
C GLU A 365 26.15 2.44 -3.37
N GLU A 366 25.20 3.23 -3.89
CA GLU A 366 25.20 4.66 -3.62
C GLU A 366 24.83 4.98 -2.18
N MET A 367 23.76 4.35 -1.65
CA MET A 367 23.29 4.55 -0.27
C MET A 367 24.29 4.04 0.79
N SER A 368 25.22 3.17 0.43
CA SER A 368 26.27 2.67 1.33
C SER A 368 27.46 3.63 1.48
N LYS A 369 27.48 4.73 0.76
CA LYS A 369 28.50 5.78 0.94
C LYS A 369 28.17 6.63 2.18
N LEU A 370 29.19 7.16 2.83
CA LEU A 370 29.01 8.09 3.96
C LEU A 370 28.30 9.37 3.55
N ASN A 371 28.43 9.77 2.30
CA ASN A 371 27.75 10.92 1.71
C ASN A 371 27.18 10.50 0.35
N PRO A 372 26.00 9.88 0.30
CA PRO A 372 25.39 9.43 -0.94
C PRO A 372 25.07 10.60 -1.89
N ASP A 373 25.40 10.44 -3.17
CA ASP A 373 25.03 11.41 -4.19
C ASP A 373 23.51 11.36 -4.44
N ARG A 374 22.83 12.46 -4.17
CA ARG A 374 21.37 12.54 -4.27
C ARG A 374 20.86 12.26 -5.69
N ALA A 375 21.53 12.77 -6.72
CA ALA A 375 21.09 12.57 -8.11
C ALA A 375 21.27 11.12 -8.55
N ALA A 376 22.35 10.46 -8.14
CA ALA A 376 22.58 9.04 -8.42
C ALA A 376 21.53 8.16 -7.72
N VAL A 377 21.22 8.43 -6.46
CA VAL A 377 20.16 7.72 -5.72
C VAL A 377 18.80 7.95 -6.37
N GLU A 378 18.46 9.18 -6.75
CA GLU A 378 17.20 9.49 -7.42
C GLU A 378 17.05 8.71 -8.72
N LEU A 379 18.08 8.72 -9.56
CA LEU A 379 18.08 8.00 -10.84
C LEU A 379 17.86 6.50 -10.64
N ALA A 380 18.60 5.89 -9.73
CA ALA A 380 18.51 4.46 -9.44
C ALA A 380 17.12 4.09 -8.88
N ALA A 381 16.64 4.81 -7.85
CA ALA A 381 15.35 4.54 -7.22
C ALA A 381 14.17 4.77 -8.19
N THR A 382 14.17 5.88 -8.94
CA THR A 382 13.14 6.18 -9.95
C THR A 382 13.09 5.12 -11.04
N SER A 383 14.23 4.52 -11.41
CA SER A 383 14.26 3.45 -12.43
C SER A 383 13.81 2.09 -11.88
N ALA A 384 13.94 1.83 -10.57
CA ALA A 384 13.54 0.57 -9.95
C ALA A 384 12.03 0.49 -9.66
N ALA A 385 11.39 1.60 -9.30
CA ALA A 385 9.96 1.62 -8.91
C ALA A 385 9.02 1.07 -9.98
N PRO A 386 9.12 1.41 -11.29
CA PRO A 386 8.27 0.85 -12.34
C PRO A 386 8.47 -0.66 -12.55
N LEU A 387 9.67 -1.19 -12.30
CA LEU A 387 9.94 -2.63 -12.36
C LEU A 387 9.18 -3.36 -11.25
N ALA A 388 9.24 -2.84 -10.03
CA ALA A 388 8.49 -3.38 -8.91
C ALA A 388 6.97 -3.33 -9.16
N GLN A 389 6.46 -2.26 -9.78
CA GLN A 389 5.06 -2.16 -10.19
C GLN A 389 4.67 -3.25 -11.20
N ARG A 390 5.48 -3.47 -12.24
CA ARG A 390 5.24 -4.55 -13.22
C ARG A 390 5.18 -5.93 -12.55
N PHE A 391 6.02 -6.18 -11.55
CA PHE A 391 5.94 -7.41 -10.77
C PHE A 391 4.64 -7.49 -9.96
N ALA A 392 4.20 -6.41 -9.33
CA ALA A 392 2.93 -6.39 -8.60
C ALA A 392 1.75 -6.74 -9.52
N GLU A 393 1.67 -6.13 -10.70
CA GLU A 393 0.63 -6.37 -11.71
C GLU A 393 0.67 -7.82 -12.20
N ARG A 394 1.86 -8.33 -12.54
CA ARG A 394 2.03 -9.70 -13.01
C ARG A 394 1.63 -10.72 -11.94
N LEU A 395 2.10 -10.52 -10.70
CA LEU A 395 1.77 -11.39 -9.56
C LEU A 395 0.27 -11.32 -9.20
N SER A 396 -0.37 -10.18 -9.36
CA SER A 396 -1.81 -10.05 -9.14
C SER A 396 -2.64 -10.84 -10.16
N ALA A 397 -2.16 -10.94 -11.40
CA ALA A 397 -2.88 -11.54 -12.51
C ALA A 397 -2.58 -13.04 -12.75
N MET A 398 -1.49 -13.57 -12.17
CA MET A 398 -1.09 -14.97 -12.42
C MET A 398 -1.86 -15.97 -11.57
N SER A 399 -1.89 -17.22 -12.03
CA SER A 399 -2.38 -18.36 -11.26
C SER A 399 -1.27 -18.97 -10.42
N TYR A 400 -1.62 -19.53 -9.28
CA TYR A 400 -0.70 -20.13 -8.32
C TYR A 400 -1.02 -21.61 -8.11
N ASP A 401 0.03 -22.39 -7.84
CA ASP A 401 -0.05 -23.81 -7.55
C ASP A 401 0.90 -24.22 -6.41
N PRO A 402 0.81 -25.44 -5.86
CA PRO A 402 1.70 -25.92 -4.81
C PRO A 402 3.18 -25.83 -5.16
N ALA A 403 3.52 -26.03 -6.44
CA ALA A 403 4.91 -26.05 -6.87
C ALA A 403 5.57 -24.67 -6.78
N ILE A 404 4.81 -23.58 -7.03
CA ILE A 404 5.32 -22.20 -6.87
C ILE A 404 5.66 -21.92 -5.41
N ALA A 405 4.76 -22.25 -4.49
CA ALA A 405 4.99 -22.06 -3.06
C ALA A 405 6.20 -22.88 -2.58
N LEU A 406 6.29 -24.14 -2.97
CA LEU A 406 7.39 -25.02 -2.61
C LEU A 406 8.73 -24.54 -3.16
N ARG A 407 8.80 -24.14 -4.43
CA ARG A 407 10.02 -23.58 -5.00
C ARG A 407 10.45 -22.29 -4.32
N ALA A 408 9.49 -21.41 -3.97
CA ALA A 408 9.79 -20.19 -3.24
C ALA A 408 10.36 -20.50 -1.85
N MET A 409 9.75 -21.38 -1.07
CA MET A 409 10.25 -21.79 0.25
C MET A 409 11.66 -22.42 0.16
N LYS A 410 11.89 -23.33 -0.79
CA LYS A 410 13.22 -23.89 -1.03
C LYS A 410 14.25 -22.84 -1.40
N GLY A 411 13.88 -21.91 -2.28
CA GLY A 411 14.76 -20.79 -2.66
C GLY A 411 15.10 -19.87 -1.49
N ILE A 412 14.15 -19.58 -0.62
CA ILE A 412 14.39 -18.81 0.62
C ILE A 412 15.37 -19.55 1.53
N ALA A 413 15.19 -20.87 1.71
CA ALA A 413 16.09 -21.68 2.53
C ALA A 413 17.50 -21.80 1.91
N GLN A 414 17.63 -21.87 0.58
CA GLN A 414 18.91 -21.86 -0.13
C GLN A 414 19.66 -20.53 0.04
N ASP A 415 18.95 -19.41 0.09
CA ASP A 415 19.53 -18.07 0.28
C ASP A 415 19.67 -17.69 1.78
N ALA A 416 19.51 -18.63 2.69
CA ALA A 416 19.46 -18.39 4.15
C ALA A 416 20.65 -17.59 4.68
N ASP A 417 21.88 -17.88 4.23
CA ASP A 417 23.07 -17.13 4.66
C ASP A 417 23.01 -15.66 4.21
N ALA A 418 22.65 -15.41 2.96
CA ALA A 418 22.54 -14.05 2.43
C ALA A 418 21.43 -13.26 3.12
N ILE A 419 20.29 -13.90 3.38
CA ILE A 419 19.16 -13.30 4.09
C ILE A 419 19.55 -12.95 5.53
N ALA A 420 20.13 -13.92 6.25
CA ALA A 420 20.51 -13.75 7.65
C ALA A 420 21.60 -12.69 7.84
N LEU A 421 22.55 -12.62 6.89
CA LEU A 421 23.64 -11.63 6.91
C LEU A 421 23.21 -10.24 6.42
N ALA A 422 22.08 -10.12 5.72
CA ALA A 422 21.57 -8.81 5.33
C ALA A 422 21.21 -7.99 6.57
N ASP A 423 20.29 -8.45 7.36
CA ASP A 423 19.97 -7.97 8.72
C ASP A 423 18.82 -8.80 9.33
N GLU A 424 18.44 -8.44 10.56
CA GLU A 424 17.29 -8.99 11.26
C GLU A 424 15.96 -8.74 10.51
N ARG A 425 15.78 -7.54 9.90
CA ARG A 425 14.55 -7.22 9.15
C ARG A 425 14.39 -8.13 7.92
N ALA A 426 15.50 -8.52 7.27
CA ALA A 426 15.46 -9.49 6.20
C ALA A 426 15.06 -10.88 6.72
N ALA A 427 15.55 -11.24 7.92
CA ALA A 427 15.15 -12.46 8.59
C ALA A 427 13.66 -12.49 8.97
N GLU A 428 13.11 -11.38 9.45
CA GLU A 428 11.67 -11.21 9.69
C GLU A 428 10.84 -11.41 8.41
N GLN A 429 11.26 -10.77 7.31
CA GLN A 429 10.59 -10.93 6.00
C GLN A 429 10.65 -12.38 5.52
N ALA A 430 11.77 -13.07 5.70
CA ALA A 430 11.90 -14.48 5.34
C ALA A 430 11.00 -15.40 6.19
N THR A 431 10.92 -15.12 7.49
CA THR A 431 10.09 -15.90 8.41
C THR A 431 8.60 -15.76 8.05
N MET A 432 8.11 -14.54 7.85
CA MET A 432 6.73 -14.28 7.41
C MET A 432 6.46 -14.89 6.04
N ALA A 433 7.40 -14.79 5.10
CA ALA A 433 7.28 -15.38 3.77
C ALA A 433 7.12 -16.90 3.84
N VAL A 434 8.01 -17.59 4.59
CA VAL A 434 7.94 -19.05 4.74
C VAL A 434 6.64 -19.46 5.42
N ASP A 435 6.16 -18.71 6.41
CA ASP A 435 4.89 -18.99 7.09
C ASP A 435 3.70 -18.86 6.14
N SER A 436 3.58 -17.77 5.41
CA SER A 436 2.51 -17.53 4.42
C SER A 436 2.51 -18.59 3.31
N LEU A 437 3.68 -18.86 2.73
CA LEU A 437 3.85 -19.88 1.70
C LEU A 437 3.52 -21.27 2.19
N TYR A 438 3.94 -21.61 3.43
CA TYR A 438 3.66 -22.91 4.03
C TYR A 438 2.17 -23.09 4.34
N ILE A 439 1.49 -22.06 4.84
CA ILE A 439 0.03 -22.09 5.07
C ILE A 439 -0.71 -22.43 3.77
N ALA A 440 -0.34 -21.80 2.66
CA ALA A 440 -0.94 -22.07 1.36
C ALA A 440 -0.61 -23.51 0.89
N TYR A 441 0.65 -23.89 0.95
CA TYR A 441 1.12 -25.22 0.52
C TYR A 441 0.48 -26.36 1.33
N SER A 442 0.46 -26.26 2.66
CA SER A 442 -0.02 -27.33 3.53
C SER A 442 -1.52 -27.61 3.37
N LYS A 443 -2.32 -26.61 3.04
CA LYS A 443 -3.77 -26.77 2.81
C LYS A 443 -4.10 -27.70 1.64
N GLN A 444 -3.24 -27.79 0.64
CA GLN A 444 -3.46 -28.65 -0.53
C GLN A 444 -2.63 -29.93 -0.51
N SER A 445 -1.37 -29.83 -0.05
CA SER A 445 -0.45 -30.95 -0.09
C SER A 445 -0.58 -31.89 1.10
N ASN A 446 -1.19 -31.42 2.21
CA ASN A 446 -1.37 -32.17 3.45
C ASN A 446 -0.12 -32.99 3.86
N PRO A 447 1.05 -32.33 4.04
CA PRO A 447 2.32 -33.01 4.25
C PRO A 447 2.31 -33.82 5.55
N SER A 448 2.89 -35.03 5.54
CA SER A 448 2.94 -35.91 6.71
C SER A 448 3.76 -35.37 7.86
N ASN A 449 4.73 -34.46 7.58
CA ASN A 449 5.60 -33.79 8.55
C ASN A 449 5.11 -32.39 8.96
N ALA A 450 3.82 -32.10 8.78
CA ALA A 450 3.26 -30.76 9.01
C ALA A 450 3.57 -30.18 10.39
N ALA A 451 3.54 -31.00 11.45
CA ALA A 451 3.86 -30.57 12.80
C ALA A 451 5.33 -30.18 12.96
N GLU A 452 6.26 -30.93 12.33
CA GLU A 452 7.68 -30.62 12.36
C GLU A 452 8.00 -29.28 11.63
N VAL A 453 7.44 -29.09 10.44
CA VAL A 453 7.60 -27.84 9.70
C VAL A 453 7.05 -26.67 10.50
N ARG A 454 5.86 -26.79 11.09
CA ARG A 454 5.26 -25.74 11.91
C ARG A 454 6.14 -25.38 13.11
N ASN A 455 6.68 -26.38 13.79
CA ASN A 455 7.60 -26.16 14.94
C ASN A 455 8.88 -25.46 14.48
N ALA A 456 9.43 -25.82 13.33
CA ALA A 456 10.61 -25.18 12.78
C ALA A 456 10.35 -23.68 12.43
N ILE A 457 9.21 -23.37 11.81
CA ILE A 457 8.80 -21.99 11.53
C ILE A 457 8.60 -21.20 12.84
N ASN A 458 7.92 -21.77 13.84
CA ASN A 458 7.76 -21.12 15.15
C ASN A 458 9.13 -20.84 15.81
N GLY A 459 10.10 -21.71 15.60
CA GLY A 459 11.49 -21.51 16.07
C GLY A 459 12.18 -20.31 15.41
N LEU A 460 11.85 -19.96 14.15
CA LEU A 460 12.34 -18.73 13.53
C LEU A 460 11.73 -17.50 14.20
N PHE A 461 10.42 -17.47 14.44
CA PHE A 461 9.77 -16.37 15.15
C PHE A 461 10.36 -16.14 16.52
N GLN A 462 10.62 -17.21 17.29
CA GLN A 462 11.24 -17.11 18.61
C GLN A 462 12.62 -16.46 18.58
N GLN A 463 13.44 -16.72 17.54
CA GLN A 463 14.75 -16.08 17.39
C GLN A 463 14.67 -14.58 17.10
N LEU A 464 13.50 -14.08 16.67
CA LEU A 464 13.27 -12.69 16.29
C LEU A 464 12.49 -11.87 17.35
N GLU A 465 12.05 -12.53 18.46
CA GLU A 465 11.34 -11.84 19.55
C GLU A 465 12.17 -10.73 20.21
N ASN A 466 13.48 -10.90 20.23
CA ASN A 466 14.40 -9.91 20.77
C ASN A 466 15.47 -9.52 19.74
N PRO A 467 15.30 -8.40 19.07
CA PRO A 467 16.25 -7.89 18.07
C PRO A 467 17.70 -7.86 18.55
N SER A 468 17.92 -7.46 19.80
CA SER A 468 19.26 -7.37 20.38
C SER A 468 19.93 -8.73 20.59
N ALA A 469 19.18 -9.81 20.51
CA ALA A 469 19.68 -11.19 20.63
C ALA A 469 19.75 -11.93 19.29
N TYR A 470 19.57 -11.23 18.19
CA TYR A 470 19.63 -11.83 16.86
C TYR A 470 21.03 -12.35 16.53
N HIS A 471 21.09 -13.59 16.01
CA HIS A 471 22.31 -14.25 15.58
C HIS A 471 22.14 -14.80 14.16
N ALA A 472 22.76 -14.18 13.18
CA ALA A 472 22.67 -14.55 11.77
C ALA A 472 22.97 -16.03 11.51
N ASP A 473 24.04 -16.59 12.11
CA ASP A 473 24.44 -17.99 11.93
C ASP A 473 23.37 -18.98 12.42
N ARG A 474 22.75 -18.69 13.57
CA ARG A 474 21.69 -19.52 14.14
C ARG A 474 20.44 -19.46 13.29
N PHE A 475 20.06 -18.25 12.87
CA PHE A 475 18.91 -18.05 12.00
C PHE A 475 19.08 -18.75 10.65
N ALA A 476 20.24 -18.58 9.99
CA ALA A 476 20.55 -19.24 8.73
C ALA A 476 20.48 -20.77 8.85
N THR A 477 21.03 -21.33 9.92
CA THR A 477 20.98 -22.78 10.18
C THR A 477 19.53 -23.27 10.34
N ALA A 478 18.70 -22.54 11.10
CA ALA A 478 17.30 -22.89 11.30
C ALA A 478 16.48 -22.75 10.00
N LEU A 479 16.75 -21.73 9.20
CA LEU A 479 16.06 -21.51 7.92
C LEU A 479 16.44 -22.59 6.88
N LYS A 480 17.72 -22.99 6.80
CA LYS A 480 18.16 -24.12 5.95
C LYS A 480 17.47 -25.42 6.32
N ARG A 481 17.36 -25.72 7.63
CA ARG A 481 16.65 -26.89 8.10
C ARG A 481 15.21 -26.96 7.62
N ILE A 482 14.51 -25.83 7.50
CA ILE A 482 13.16 -25.82 6.93
C ILE A 482 13.17 -26.28 5.48
N GLY A 483 14.17 -25.87 4.68
CA GLY A 483 14.33 -26.34 3.31
C GLY A 483 14.53 -27.85 3.20
N ASP A 484 15.22 -28.45 4.17
CA ASP A 484 15.48 -29.91 4.23
C ASP A 484 14.21 -30.72 4.58
N LEU A 485 13.16 -30.08 5.08
CA LEU A 485 11.90 -30.74 5.42
C LEU A 485 10.95 -30.91 4.20
N PHE A 486 11.30 -30.36 3.05
CA PHE A 486 10.55 -30.44 1.79
C PHE A 486 11.32 -31.20 0.72
#